data_ea47a6cba853587197964755074aaeb0
#
_entry.id   ea47a6cba853587197964755074aaeb0
#
_cell.length_a   1.000
_cell.length_b   1.000
_cell.length_c   1.000
_cell.angle_alpha   90.00
_cell.angle_beta   90.00
_cell.angle_gamma   90.00
#
_symmetry.space_group_name_H-M   'P 1'
#
loop_
_entity.id
_entity.type
_entity.pdbx_description
1 polymer ?
#
loop_
_entity_poly.entity_id
_entity_poly.type
_entity_poly.pdbx_seq_one_letter_code
_entity_poly.pdbx_strand_id
1 'polypeptide(L)'
;MKPRIGIPIPTSIDLAYNQRSWPMYESAVRHAGGEPVAVPLTLTAVERRELMMTLDGVVLPGSPADIDPTRYTPQIDPATSPADPARELTDFDLLDDALRHGKPVLGICFGVQSLNTWRGGSLVQDLMPLPVNHSAGASVAVAHTALIAKESLLGSLVDPDEATEVDNFLRLPINTSHHQAVSAPGDGLRIVARCPDDGVIEAVELDPTMFHVEHSVESTGGHAPSQFLLGVQWHPERSYDISATSRNLFAKLVEEAASRH
;
A
#
# COMPACT_ATOMS: atom_id res chain seq x y z
N MET A 1 2.07 -24.93 2.53
CA MET A 1 1.55 -24.48 1.20
C MET A 1 2.14 -23.10 0.95
N LYS A 2 2.14 -22.60 -0.32
CA LYS A 2 2.51 -21.21 -0.56
C LYS A 2 1.37 -20.31 -0.10
N PRO A 3 1.63 -19.20 0.63
CA PRO A 3 0.59 -18.27 1.01
C PRO A 3 -0.05 -17.61 -0.22
N ARG A 4 -1.36 -17.51 -0.22
CA ARG A 4 -2.17 -16.98 -1.31
C ARG A 4 -2.38 -15.49 -1.13
N ILE A 5 -1.80 -14.69 -2.00
CA ILE A 5 -1.82 -13.23 -1.91
C ILE A 5 -2.82 -12.67 -2.93
N GLY A 6 -3.92 -12.13 -2.43
CA GLY A 6 -4.95 -11.49 -3.26
C GLY A 6 -4.46 -10.16 -3.81
N ILE A 7 -4.64 -9.96 -5.11
CA ILE A 7 -4.28 -8.73 -5.81
C ILE A 7 -5.48 -8.31 -6.66
N PRO A 8 -6.23 -7.24 -6.33
CA PRO A 8 -7.28 -6.75 -7.19
C PRO A 8 -6.75 -6.32 -8.56
N ILE A 9 -7.55 -6.51 -9.59
CA ILE A 9 -7.24 -5.95 -10.91
C ILE A 9 -7.13 -4.43 -10.76
N PRO A 10 -6.08 -3.78 -11.29
CA PRO A 10 -5.78 -2.37 -11.00
C PRO A 10 -6.90 -1.38 -11.32
N THR A 11 -7.67 -1.64 -12.38
CA THR A 11 -8.81 -0.78 -12.74
C THR A 11 -9.83 -1.52 -13.60
N SER A 12 -11.10 -1.09 -13.54
CA SER A 12 -12.19 -1.58 -14.41
C SER A 12 -12.27 -0.85 -15.76
N ILE A 13 -11.58 0.30 -15.90
CA ILE A 13 -11.78 1.24 -17.01
C ILE A 13 -10.62 1.30 -18.02
N ASP A 14 -9.44 0.74 -17.71
CA ASP A 14 -8.27 0.72 -18.60
C ASP A 14 -7.61 -0.67 -18.67
N LEU A 15 -8.07 -1.48 -19.63
CA LEU A 15 -7.53 -2.81 -19.86
C LEU A 15 -6.03 -2.78 -20.25
N ALA A 16 -5.61 -1.77 -21.02
CA ALA A 16 -4.21 -1.66 -21.43
C ALA A 16 -3.29 -1.36 -20.24
N TYR A 17 -3.77 -0.56 -19.28
CA TYR A 17 -3.06 -0.35 -18.01
C TYR A 17 -2.91 -1.67 -17.25
N ASN A 18 -4.00 -2.43 -17.10
CA ASN A 18 -3.97 -3.73 -16.41
C ASN A 18 -2.97 -4.70 -17.05
N GLN A 19 -2.95 -4.80 -18.37
CA GLN A 19 -2.02 -5.68 -19.10
C GLN A 19 -0.55 -5.32 -18.87
N ARG A 20 -0.24 -4.03 -18.67
CA ARG A 20 1.13 -3.56 -18.39
C ARG A 20 1.52 -3.68 -16.93
N SER A 21 0.61 -3.37 -16.00
CA SER A 21 0.93 -3.23 -14.57
C SER A 21 0.76 -4.53 -13.78
N TRP A 22 -0.31 -5.29 -14.01
CA TRP A 22 -0.61 -6.52 -13.29
C TRP A 22 0.55 -7.51 -13.23
N PRO A 23 1.26 -7.82 -14.36
CA PRO A 23 2.35 -8.82 -14.33
C PRO A 23 3.50 -8.45 -13.39
N MET A 24 3.72 -7.16 -13.10
CA MET A 24 4.78 -6.73 -12.18
C MET A 24 4.45 -7.10 -10.73
N TYR A 25 3.21 -6.89 -10.30
CA TYR A 25 2.75 -7.30 -8.96
C TYR A 25 2.73 -8.82 -8.83
N GLU A 26 2.19 -9.52 -9.84
CA GLU A 26 2.18 -10.99 -9.90
C GLU A 26 3.59 -11.56 -9.77
N SER A 27 4.55 -11.03 -10.55
CA SER A 27 5.94 -11.43 -10.54
C SER A 27 6.59 -11.21 -9.18
N ALA A 28 6.40 -10.03 -8.57
CA ALA A 28 6.98 -9.70 -7.27
C ALA A 28 6.49 -10.64 -6.16
N VAL A 29 5.18 -10.91 -6.09
CA VAL A 29 4.62 -11.87 -5.13
C VAL A 29 5.15 -13.29 -5.36
N ARG A 30 5.23 -13.72 -6.63
CA ARG A 30 5.74 -15.05 -6.99
C ARG A 30 7.20 -15.24 -6.61
N HIS A 31 8.05 -14.25 -6.88
CA HIS A 31 9.47 -14.29 -6.52
C HIS A 31 9.69 -14.20 -5.00
N ALA A 32 8.82 -13.51 -4.28
CA ALA A 32 8.81 -13.51 -2.81
C ALA A 32 8.36 -14.85 -2.19
N GLY A 33 7.91 -15.83 -3.01
CA GLY A 33 7.51 -17.16 -2.56
C GLY A 33 6.00 -17.35 -2.35
N GLY A 34 5.19 -16.31 -2.57
CA GLY A 34 3.73 -16.37 -2.51
C GLY A 34 3.09 -16.95 -3.77
N GLU A 35 1.79 -17.24 -3.68
CA GLU A 35 0.90 -17.54 -4.80
C GLU A 35 0.04 -16.30 -5.09
N PRO A 36 0.30 -15.56 -6.19
CA PRO A 36 -0.54 -14.41 -6.54
C PRO A 36 -1.91 -14.88 -7.04
N VAL A 37 -2.96 -14.28 -6.49
CA VAL A 37 -4.35 -14.58 -6.82
C VAL A 37 -5.03 -13.31 -7.33
N ALA A 38 -5.45 -13.30 -8.59
CA ALA A 38 -6.20 -12.19 -9.16
C ALA A 38 -7.57 -12.07 -8.47
N VAL A 39 -7.95 -10.85 -8.06
CA VAL A 39 -9.30 -10.54 -7.57
C VAL A 39 -10.01 -9.69 -8.62
N PRO A 40 -10.88 -10.31 -9.46
CA PRO A 40 -11.63 -9.58 -10.48
C PRO A 40 -12.59 -8.55 -9.86
N LEU A 41 -12.63 -7.35 -10.43
CA LEU A 41 -13.53 -6.27 -9.97
C LEU A 41 -15.01 -6.53 -10.33
N THR A 42 -15.27 -7.53 -11.15
CA THR A 42 -16.63 -7.92 -11.59
C THR A 42 -17.28 -8.96 -10.70
N LEU A 43 -16.60 -9.45 -9.66
CA LEU A 43 -17.16 -10.43 -8.74
C LEU A 43 -18.35 -9.85 -7.98
N THR A 44 -19.39 -10.65 -7.83
CA THR A 44 -20.47 -10.36 -6.88
C THR A 44 -19.94 -10.36 -5.45
N ALA A 45 -20.68 -9.75 -4.51
CA ALA A 45 -20.30 -9.74 -3.10
C ALA A 45 -20.12 -11.15 -2.50
N VAL A 46 -20.90 -12.13 -2.98
CA VAL A 46 -20.80 -13.54 -2.53
C VAL A 46 -19.50 -14.17 -3.05
N GLU A 47 -19.27 -14.10 -4.37
CA GLU A 47 -18.06 -14.66 -4.99
C GLU A 47 -16.79 -14.02 -4.43
N ARG A 48 -16.80 -12.70 -4.21
CA ARG A 48 -15.66 -11.98 -3.63
C ARG A 48 -15.39 -12.45 -2.20
N ARG A 49 -16.45 -12.63 -1.37
CA ARG A 49 -16.30 -13.17 -0.01
C ARG A 49 -15.74 -14.58 -0.02
N GLU A 50 -16.23 -15.46 -0.89
CA GLU A 50 -15.72 -16.83 -1.03
C GLU A 50 -14.23 -16.82 -1.42
N LEU A 51 -13.84 -15.96 -2.36
CA LEU A 51 -12.44 -15.82 -2.75
C LEU A 51 -11.59 -15.32 -1.58
N MET A 52 -12.04 -14.25 -0.86
CA MET A 52 -11.32 -13.68 0.28
C MET A 52 -11.05 -14.71 1.39
N MET A 53 -11.96 -15.64 1.66
CA MET A 53 -11.73 -16.73 2.63
C MET A 53 -10.56 -17.65 2.27
N THR A 54 -10.12 -17.64 1.02
CA THR A 54 -8.97 -18.46 0.55
C THR A 54 -7.65 -17.71 0.51
N LEU A 55 -7.64 -16.42 0.86
CA LEU A 55 -6.46 -15.56 0.80
C LEU A 55 -5.79 -15.47 2.18
N ASP A 56 -4.47 -15.40 2.18
CA ASP A 56 -3.63 -15.30 3.37
C ASP A 56 -3.07 -13.88 3.57
N GLY A 57 -3.06 -13.07 2.53
CA GLY A 57 -2.60 -11.67 2.53
C GLY A 57 -3.09 -10.92 1.30
N VAL A 58 -2.84 -9.61 1.26
CA VAL A 58 -3.33 -8.71 0.20
C VAL A 58 -2.23 -7.75 -0.26
N VAL A 59 -2.11 -7.57 -1.57
CA VAL A 59 -1.43 -6.42 -2.20
C VAL A 59 -2.50 -5.56 -2.87
N LEU A 60 -2.62 -4.30 -2.48
CA LEU A 60 -3.45 -3.32 -3.18
C LEU A 60 -2.56 -2.58 -4.20
N PRO A 61 -2.73 -2.80 -5.51
CA PRO A 61 -1.86 -2.22 -6.54
C PRO A 61 -2.20 -0.76 -6.83
N GLY A 62 -1.32 -0.08 -7.56
CA GLY A 62 -1.60 1.23 -8.16
C GLY A 62 -2.75 1.16 -9.16
N SER A 63 -3.35 2.32 -9.44
CA SER A 63 -4.44 2.52 -10.41
C SER A 63 -4.24 3.84 -11.15
N PRO A 64 -4.73 4.00 -12.39
CA PRO A 64 -4.81 5.29 -13.07
C PRO A 64 -6.02 6.14 -12.62
N ALA A 65 -6.95 5.56 -11.86
CA ALA A 65 -8.08 6.26 -11.26
C ALA A 65 -7.65 6.99 -9.98
N ASP A 66 -8.44 7.97 -9.56
CA ASP A 66 -8.32 8.58 -8.25
C ASP A 66 -9.34 7.98 -7.27
N ILE A 67 -9.09 8.14 -5.97
CA ILE A 67 -10.08 7.84 -4.93
C ILE A 67 -11.21 8.88 -5.01
N ASP A 68 -12.47 8.45 -4.92
CA ASP A 68 -13.62 9.35 -4.88
C ASP A 68 -13.44 10.39 -3.77
N PRO A 69 -13.26 11.69 -4.12
CA PRO A 69 -13.01 12.73 -3.13
C PRO A 69 -14.16 12.91 -2.13
N THR A 70 -15.39 12.51 -2.48
CA THR A 70 -16.54 12.60 -1.56
C THR A 70 -16.39 11.75 -0.30
N ARG A 71 -15.42 10.82 -0.28
CA ARG A 71 -15.09 9.99 0.89
C ARG A 71 -14.38 10.77 2.00
N TYR A 72 -13.68 11.86 1.66
CA TYR A 72 -12.86 12.60 2.63
C TYR A 72 -13.05 14.12 2.59
N THR A 73 -13.75 14.66 1.58
CA THR A 73 -14.03 16.10 1.49
C THR A 73 -15.27 16.37 0.64
N PRO A 74 -16.04 17.44 0.95
CA PRO A 74 -17.13 17.90 0.08
C PRO A 74 -16.63 18.70 -1.13
N GLN A 75 -15.34 19.09 -1.18
CA GLN A 75 -14.75 19.91 -2.23
C GLN A 75 -13.96 19.03 -3.19
N ILE A 76 -14.28 19.13 -4.47
CA ILE A 76 -13.64 18.36 -5.53
C ILE A 76 -12.71 19.28 -6.32
N ASP A 77 -11.43 18.92 -6.39
CA ASP A 77 -10.47 19.59 -7.24
C ASP A 77 -10.74 19.25 -8.71
N PRO A 78 -10.74 20.25 -9.64
CA PRO A 78 -10.92 20.01 -11.06
C PRO A 78 -9.87 19.08 -11.70
N ALA A 79 -8.70 18.94 -11.11
CA ALA A 79 -7.64 18.04 -11.56
C ALA A 79 -7.88 16.57 -11.18
N THR A 80 -8.87 16.28 -10.34
CA THR A 80 -9.20 14.89 -9.93
C THR A 80 -9.62 14.07 -11.14
N SER A 81 -8.95 12.93 -11.32
CA SER A 81 -9.32 11.93 -12.34
C SER A 81 -10.61 11.19 -11.96
N PRO A 82 -11.32 10.57 -12.92
CA PRO A 82 -12.51 9.79 -12.60
C PRO A 82 -12.21 8.65 -11.63
N ALA A 83 -13.02 8.53 -10.58
CA ALA A 83 -12.97 7.41 -9.66
C ALA A 83 -13.36 6.09 -10.34
N ASP A 84 -12.88 4.97 -9.79
CA ASP A 84 -13.27 3.61 -10.19
C ASP A 84 -14.01 2.93 -9.02
N PRO A 85 -15.36 3.04 -8.95
CA PRO A 85 -16.13 2.51 -7.84
C PRO A 85 -16.00 0.99 -7.67
N ALA A 86 -15.76 0.25 -8.75
CA ALA A 86 -15.58 -1.21 -8.68
C ALA A 86 -14.24 -1.56 -8.00
N ARG A 87 -13.19 -0.78 -8.29
CA ARG A 87 -11.90 -0.93 -7.65
C ARG A 87 -11.98 -0.54 -6.17
N GLU A 88 -12.54 0.61 -5.83
CA GLU A 88 -12.67 1.05 -4.44
C GLU A 88 -13.49 0.09 -3.60
N LEU A 89 -14.64 -0.40 -4.12
CA LEU A 89 -15.46 -1.39 -3.42
C LEU A 89 -14.67 -2.68 -3.14
N THR A 90 -13.89 -3.14 -4.12
CA THR A 90 -13.09 -4.36 -3.96
C THR A 90 -11.96 -4.17 -2.95
N ASP A 91 -11.26 -3.03 -3.00
CA ASP A 91 -10.20 -2.70 -2.05
C ASP A 91 -10.75 -2.65 -0.61
N PHE A 92 -11.90 -1.99 -0.40
CA PHE A 92 -12.49 -1.83 0.93
C PHE A 92 -12.99 -3.17 1.50
N ASP A 93 -13.60 -4.03 0.68
CA ASP A 93 -13.97 -5.38 1.11
C ASP A 93 -12.74 -6.22 1.50
N LEU A 94 -11.64 -6.10 0.73
CA LEU A 94 -10.37 -6.78 1.05
C LEU A 94 -9.74 -6.24 2.34
N LEU A 95 -9.80 -4.92 2.57
CA LEU A 95 -9.29 -4.29 3.79
C LEU A 95 -10.13 -4.67 5.02
N ASP A 96 -11.45 -4.70 4.90
CA ASP A 96 -12.35 -5.17 5.96
C ASP A 96 -12.08 -6.62 6.34
N ASP A 97 -11.90 -7.50 5.35
CA ASP A 97 -11.56 -8.90 5.56
C ASP A 97 -10.16 -9.05 6.18
N ALA A 98 -9.18 -8.31 5.67
CA ALA A 98 -7.81 -8.36 6.15
C ALA A 98 -7.71 -7.89 7.61
N LEU A 99 -8.37 -6.79 7.97
CA LEU A 99 -8.38 -6.31 9.35
C LEU A 99 -9.06 -7.31 10.29
N ARG A 100 -10.25 -7.80 9.90
CA ARG A 100 -11.03 -8.75 10.70
C ARG A 100 -10.29 -10.05 10.99
N HIS A 101 -9.51 -10.53 10.03
CA HIS A 101 -8.78 -11.79 10.14
C HIS A 101 -7.29 -11.62 10.39
N GLY A 102 -6.79 -10.38 10.59
CA GLY A 102 -5.39 -10.06 10.83
C GLY A 102 -4.48 -10.35 9.64
N LYS A 103 -4.97 -10.43 8.40
CA LYS A 103 -4.15 -10.72 7.22
C LYS A 103 -3.22 -9.56 6.90
N PRO A 104 -1.97 -9.82 6.46
CA PRO A 104 -1.04 -8.76 6.09
C PRO A 104 -1.52 -8.02 4.82
N VAL A 105 -1.26 -6.71 4.78
CA VAL A 105 -1.61 -5.84 3.66
C VAL A 105 -0.44 -4.97 3.25
N LEU A 106 -0.14 -4.92 1.95
CA LEU A 106 0.76 -3.96 1.33
C LEU A 106 -0.01 -3.10 0.32
N GLY A 107 -0.20 -1.82 0.62
CA GLY A 107 -0.80 -0.84 -0.28
C GLY A 107 0.27 -0.10 -1.10
N ILE A 108 0.11 -0.01 -2.43
CA ILE A 108 1.07 0.59 -3.34
C ILE A 108 0.39 1.70 -4.16
N CYS A 109 0.89 2.93 -4.11
CA CYS A 109 0.39 4.10 -4.82
C CYS A 109 -1.11 4.32 -4.54
N PHE A 110 -2.02 4.04 -5.48
CA PHE A 110 -3.46 4.05 -5.22
C PHE A 110 -3.83 3.18 -4.00
N GLY A 111 -3.16 2.05 -3.80
CA GLY A 111 -3.42 1.15 -2.68
C GLY A 111 -3.15 1.77 -1.30
N VAL A 112 -2.14 2.64 -1.13
CA VAL A 112 -1.94 3.38 0.12
C VAL A 112 -3.00 4.45 0.32
N GLN A 113 -3.46 5.09 -0.76
CA GLN A 113 -4.53 6.07 -0.74
C GLN A 113 -5.87 5.41 -0.36
N SER A 114 -6.16 4.24 -0.95
CA SER A 114 -7.31 3.40 -0.62
C SER A 114 -7.30 2.99 0.87
N LEU A 115 -6.18 2.47 1.36
CA LEU A 115 -5.98 2.13 2.77
C LEU A 115 -6.22 3.32 3.69
N ASN A 116 -5.66 4.48 3.35
CA ASN A 116 -5.78 5.70 4.15
C ASN A 116 -7.23 6.20 4.22
N THR A 117 -7.92 6.28 3.09
CA THR A 117 -9.31 6.75 3.03
C THR A 117 -10.28 5.75 3.65
N TRP A 118 -10.04 4.46 3.54
CA TRP A 118 -10.80 3.42 4.23
C TRP A 118 -10.71 3.59 5.76
N ARG A 119 -9.57 4.07 6.30
CA ARG A 119 -9.39 4.41 7.72
C ARG A 119 -9.89 5.83 8.08
N GLY A 120 -10.57 6.54 7.17
CA GLY A 120 -11.10 7.89 7.40
C GLY A 120 -10.07 9.00 7.26
N GLY A 121 -8.89 8.71 6.71
CA GLY A 121 -7.88 9.72 6.37
C GLY A 121 -8.25 10.52 5.12
N SER A 122 -7.50 11.58 4.85
CA SER A 122 -7.70 12.46 3.70
C SER A 122 -6.54 12.43 2.72
N LEU A 123 -6.79 12.90 1.49
CA LEU A 123 -5.80 13.01 0.43
C LEU A 123 -5.61 14.46 -0.01
N VAL A 124 -4.41 14.78 -0.52
CA VAL A 124 -4.17 15.90 -1.42
C VAL A 124 -4.64 15.45 -2.80
N GLN A 125 -5.62 16.16 -3.37
CA GLN A 125 -6.25 15.74 -4.63
C GLN A 125 -5.40 16.04 -5.86
N ASP A 126 -4.50 17.06 -5.78
CA ASP A 126 -3.52 17.35 -6.80
C ASP A 126 -2.27 17.99 -6.18
N LEU A 127 -1.11 17.45 -6.46
CA LEU A 127 0.18 17.88 -5.92
C LEU A 127 0.84 19.01 -6.73
N MET A 128 0.13 19.64 -7.64
CA MET A 128 0.72 20.67 -8.53
C MET A 128 0.41 22.10 -8.08
N PRO A 129 1.34 23.04 -8.21
CA PRO A 129 2.78 22.86 -8.50
C PRO A 129 3.60 22.63 -7.23
N LEU A 130 4.47 21.62 -7.24
CA LEU A 130 5.44 21.36 -6.17
C LEU A 130 6.88 21.41 -6.72
N PRO A 131 7.90 21.62 -5.84
CA PRO A 131 9.30 21.64 -6.26
C PRO A 131 9.78 20.27 -6.77
N VAL A 132 9.15 19.17 -6.30
CA VAL A 132 9.45 17.80 -6.74
C VAL A 132 8.40 17.31 -7.73
N ASN A 133 8.86 16.66 -8.80
CA ASN A 133 7.95 16.01 -9.77
C ASN A 133 7.58 14.60 -9.30
N HIS A 134 6.42 14.46 -8.64
CA HIS A 134 5.87 13.17 -8.22
C HIS A 134 5.25 12.36 -9.37
N SER A 135 5.08 12.96 -10.54
CA SER A 135 4.57 12.31 -11.77
C SER A 135 5.68 11.99 -12.76
N ALA A 136 6.86 11.57 -12.30
CA ALA A 136 8.03 11.32 -13.16
C ALA A 136 7.81 10.18 -14.17
N GLY A 137 6.92 9.25 -13.87
CA GLY A 137 6.49 8.18 -14.78
C GLY A 137 7.23 6.85 -14.56
N ALA A 138 6.69 5.80 -15.17
CA ALA A 138 7.11 4.42 -14.93
C ALA A 138 8.53 4.07 -15.40
N SER A 139 9.11 4.84 -16.32
CA SER A 139 10.46 4.62 -16.85
C SER A 139 11.57 5.24 -15.99
N VAL A 140 11.22 6.06 -15.00
CA VAL A 140 12.18 6.74 -14.13
C VAL A 140 12.43 5.88 -12.90
N ALA A 141 13.60 5.26 -12.82
CA ALA A 141 13.97 4.35 -11.73
C ALA A 141 14.15 5.06 -10.39
N VAL A 142 14.70 6.28 -10.41
CA VAL A 142 14.86 7.16 -9.24
C VAL A 142 14.39 8.55 -9.61
N ALA A 143 13.36 9.04 -8.94
CA ALA A 143 12.81 10.38 -9.18
C ALA A 143 13.15 11.36 -8.06
N HIS A 144 13.05 10.93 -6.81
CA HIS A 144 13.40 11.70 -5.61
C HIS A 144 13.77 10.75 -4.46
N THR A 145 13.84 11.27 -3.23
CA THR A 145 14.13 10.46 -2.04
C THR A 145 13.00 10.54 -1.03
N ALA A 146 12.81 9.47 -0.25
CA ALA A 146 11.99 9.46 0.94
C ALA A 146 12.85 9.41 2.20
N LEU A 147 12.51 10.19 3.22
CA LEU A 147 13.04 10.05 4.58
C LEU A 147 12.13 9.12 5.36
N ILE A 148 12.64 7.95 5.69
CA ILE A 148 11.95 6.86 6.37
C ILE A 148 12.40 6.81 7.83
N ALA A 149 11.47 6.78 8.78
CA ALA A 149 11.78 6.67 10.21
C ALA A 149 12.45 5.32 10.52
N LYS A 150 13.64 5.32 11.13
CA LYS A 150 14.41 4.09 11.45
C LYS A 150 13.63 3.13 12.34
N GLU A 151 12.88 3.66 13.32
CA GLU A 151 12.12 2.89 14.31
C GLU A 151 10.74 2.42 13.77
N SER A 152 10.52 2.48 12.46
CA SER A 152 9.30 2.01 11.81
C SER A 152 9.44 0.58 11.30
N LEU A 153 8.29 -0.09 11.05
CA LEU A 153 8.26 -1.35 10.32
C LEU A 153 8.94 -1.19 8.96
N LEU A 154 8.56 -0.13 8.22
CA LEU A 154 9.19 0.19 6.93
C LEU A 154 10.70 0.38 7.06
N GLY A 155 11.16 1.11 8.09
CA GLY A 155 12.59 1.33 8.35
C GLY A 155 13.37 0.02 8.54
N SER A 156 12.77 -0.97 9.18
CA SER A 156 13.37 -2.31 9.36
C SER A 156 13.51 -3.11 8.06
N LEU A 157 12.81 -2.73 7.00
CA LEU A 157 12.83 -3.39 5.68
C LEU A 157 13.75 -2.71 4.68
N VAL A 158 14.24 -1.51 4.99
CA VAL A 158 15.18 -0.77 4.13
C VAL A 158 16.52 -1.48 4.12
N ASP A 159 17.03 -1.75 2.93
CA ASP A 159 18.38 -2.31 2.78
C ASP A 159 19.42 -1.21 3.07
N PRO A 160 20.38 -1.46 3.97
CA PRO A 160 21.37 -0.45 4.38
C PRO A 160 22.28 0.01 3.24
N ASP A 161 22.49 -0.81 2.22
CA ASP A 161 23.32 -0.44 1.06
C ASP A 161 22.57 0.47 0.06
N GLU A 162 21.24 0.59 0.18
CA GLU A 162 20.41 1.44 -0.68
C GLU A 162 20.04 2.79 -0.05
N ALA A 163 20.27 2.97 1.24
CA ALA A 163 19.88 4.17 1.96
C ALA A 163 21.07 4.87 2.63
N THR A 164 20.93 6.18 2.78
CA THR A 164 21.88 6.97 3.58
C THR A 164 21.23 7.33 4.92
N GLU A 165 21.93 7.10 6.01
CA GLU A 165 21.48 7.51 7.33
C GLU A 165 21.53 9.03 7.50
N VAL A 166 20.43 9.61 7.97
CA VAL A 166 20.28 11.03 8.29
C VAL A 166 19.56 11.15 9.62
N ASP A 167 20.26 11.38 10.70
CA ASP A 167 19.70 11.42 12.06
C ASP A 167 18.91 10.14 12.40
N ASN A 168 17.62 10.29 12.72
CA ASN A 168 16.71 9.19 13.02
C ASN A 168 15.99 8.63 11.76
N PHE A 169 16.48 8.97 10.57
CA PHE A 169 15.86 8.60 9.31
C PHE A 169 16.84 7.86 8.39
N LEU A 170 16.27 7.10 7.47
CA LEU A 170 16.94 6.52 6.31
C LEU A 170 16.47 7.27 5.07
N ARG A 171 17.40 7.86 4.32
CA ARG A 171 17.11 8.50 3.04
C ARG A 171 17.23 7.47 1.94
N LEU A 172 16.09 7.05 1.38
CA LEU A 172 15.99 6.05 0.34
C LEU A 172 15.64 6.71 -1.01
N PRO A 173 16.40 6.46 -2.10
CA PRO A 173 15.97 6.82 -3.45
C PRO A 173 14.76 6.02 -3.90
N ILE A 174 13.72 6.68 -4.43
CA ILE A 174 12.47 6.05 -4.86
C ILE A 174 12.05 6.51 -6.27
N ASN A 175 11.31 5.64 -6.95
CA ASN A 175 10.57 6.01 -8.16
C ASN A 175 9.24 6.68 -7.78
N THR A 176 8.56 7.31 -8.74
CA THR A 176 7.28 7.96 -8.48
C THR A 176 6.43 8.09 -9.73
N SER A 177 5.10 8.03 -9.58
CA SER A 177 4.14 8.17 -10.67
C SER A 177 2.75 8.46 -10.12
N HIS A 178 2.60 9.55 -9.34
CA HIS A 178 1.33 9.94 -8.72
C HIS A 178 1.16 11.45 -8.73
N HIS A 179 -0.07 11.95 -8.72
CA HIS A 179 -0.43 13.34 -8.53
C HIS A 179 -1.27 13.56 -7.27
N GLN A 180 -1.71 12.49 -6.63
CA GLN A 180 -2.37 12.51 -5.30
C GLN A 180 -1.45 11.89 -4.26
N ALA A 181 -1.63 12.26 -2.99
CA ALA A 181 -0.93 11.68 -1.86
C ALA A 181 -1.78 11.75 -0.59
N VAL A 182 -1.41 10.97 0.43
CA VAL A 182 -1.99 11.09 1.78
C VAL A 182 -1.76 12.51 2.30
N SER A 183 -2.83 13.16 2.80
CA SER A 183 -2.77 14.47 3.46
C SER A 183 -2.75 14.31 4.97
N ALA A 184 -3.73 13.59 5.52
CA ALA A 184 -3.78 13.22 6.93
C ALA A 184 -3.98 11.71 7.05
N PRO A 185 -3.24 11.03 7.95
CA PRO A 185 -3.39 9.60 8.15
C PRO A 185 -4.77 9.28 8.75
N GLY A 186 -5.34 8.17 8.34
CA GLY A 186 -6.57 7.63 8.90
C GLY A 186 -6.37 6.99 10.28
N ASP A 187 -7.47 6.62 10.92
CA ASP A 187 -7.47 6.05 12.27
C ASP A 187 -6.55 4.83 12.39
N GLY A 188 -5.64 4.87 13.36
CA GLY A 188 -4.69 3.81 13.62
C GLY A 188 -3.53 3.72 12.63
N LEU A 189 -3.39 4.68 11.72
CA LEU A 189 -2.22 4.80 10.84
C LEU A 189 -1.27 5.88 11.35
N ARG A 190 0.05 5.64 11.18
CA ARG A 190 1.10 6.63 11.42
C ARG A 190 1.91 6.89 10.17
N ILE A 191 2.39 8.12 10.02
CA ILE A 191 3.29 8.51 8.94
C ILE A 191 4.69 8.02 9.26
N VAL A 192 5.32 7.31 8.32
CA VAL A 192 6.67 6.77 8.50
C VAL A 192 7.66 7.18 7.42
N ALA A 193 7.18 7.79 6.33
CA ALA A 193 8.05 8.37 5.31
C ALA A 193 7.49 9.65 4.71
N ARG A 194 8.39 10.60 4.39
CA ARG A 194 8.08 11.83 3.67
C ARG A 194 9.16 12.16 2.65
N CYS A 195 8.77 12.82 1.56
CA CYS A 195 9.70 13.52 0.69
C CYS A 195 10.35 14.67 1.48
N PRO A 196 11.69 14.79 1.54
CA PRO A 196 12.36 15.83 2.31
C PRO A 196 12.22 17.23 1.73
N ASP A 197 11.95 17.34 0.42
CA ASP A 197 12.01 18.61 -0.29
C ASP A 197 10.66 19.36 -0.29
N ASP A 198 9.54 18.66 -0.09
CA ASP A 198 8.19 19.25 -0.09
C ASP A 198 7.27 18.70 1.01
N GLY A 199 7.72 17.70 1.76
CA GLY A 199 6.98 17.13 2.88
C GLY A 199 5.84 16.18 2.49
N VAL A 200 5.68 15.86 1.21
CA VAL A 200 4.68 14.89 0.74
C VAL A 200 4.83 13.55 1.48
N ILE A 201 3.71 12.99 1.95
CA ILE A 201 3.70 11.72 2.66
C ILE A 201 3.93 10.59 1.64
N GLU A 202 4.98 9.80 1.88
CA GLU A 202 5.41 8.71 1.01
C GLU A 202 5.09 7.32 1.59
N ALA A 203 4.86 7.21 2.90
CA ALA A 203 4.41 5.95 3.49
C ALA A 203 3.65 6.16 4.81
N VAL A 204 2.71 5.23 5.03
CA VAL A 204 2.00 5.07 6.30
C VAL A 204 2.02 3.59 6.70
N GLU A 205 2.01 3.32 8.00
CA GLU A 205 1.89 1.97 8.54
C GLU A 205 0.94 1.96 9.74
N LEU A 206 0.55 0.77 10.18
CA LEU A 206 -0.24 0.61 11.38
C LEU A 206 0.52 1.16 12.60
N ASP A 207 -0.14 1.98 13.40
CA ASP A 207 0.44 2.45 14.66
C ASP A 207 0.39 1.33 15.71
N PRO A 208 1.54 0.81 16.16
CA PRO A 208 1.55 -0.30 17.10
C PRO A 208 0.93 0.04 18.45
N THR A 209 0.80 1.32 18.80
CA THR A 209 0.22 1.75 20.07
C THR A 209 -1.30 1.67 20.09
N MET A 210 -1.95 1.72 18.93
CA MET A 210 -3.42 1.70 18.80
C MET A 210 -4.03 0.30 18.89
N PHE A 211 -3.25 -0.75 18.64
CA PHE A 211 -3.73 -2.14 18.67
C PHE A 211 -4.07 -2.68 20.08
N HIS A 212 -3.59 -2.02 21.12
CA HIS A 212 -3.86 -2.45 22.50
C HIS A 212 -5.27 -2.11 23.00
N VAL A 213 -6.04 -1.28 22.28
CA VAL A 213 -7.33 -0.73 22.76
C VAL A 213 -8.54 -1.56 22.29
N GLU A 214 -8.49 -2.19 21.11
CA GLU A 214 -9.67 -2.84 20.53
C GLU A 214 -9.81 -4.36 20.84
N HIS A 215 -8.78 -5.02 21.33
CA HIS A 215 -8.76 -6.47 21.59
C HIS A 215 -8.57 -6.84 23.08
N SER A 216 -9.06 -6.00 24.00
CA SER A 216 -9.16 -6.35 25.42
C SER A 216 -10.28 -7.37 25.70
N VAL A 217 -10.22 -8.52 25.06
CA VAL A 217 -10.87 -9.75 25.51
C VAL A 217 -9.76 -10.61 26.11
N GLU A 218 -9.89 -10.90 27.41
CA GLU A 218 -8.99 -11.67 28.24
C GLU A 218 -8.23 -12.77 27.48
N SER A 219 -7.00 -12.49 27.05
CA SER A 219 -6.05 -13.51 26.64
C SER A 219 -4.80 -13.39 27.49
N THR A 220 -4.58 -14.43 28.25
CA THR A 220 -3.42 -14.73 29.07
C THR A 220 -2.10 -14.46 28.34
N GLY A 221 -1.45 -13.33 28.64
CA GLY A 221 0.01 -13.23 28.64
C GLY A 221 0.77 -13.24 27.29
N GLY A 222 0.14 -12.99 26.14
CA GLY A 222 0.82 -12.88 24.86
C GLY A 222 0.68 -11.47 24.27
N HIS A 223 1.75 -10.88 23.74
CA HIS A 223 1.67 -9.69 22.89
C HIS A 223 0.73 -10.04 21.73
N ALA A 224 -0.34 -9.26 21.54
CA ALA A 224 -1.13 -9.37 20.32
C ALA A 224 -0.18 -9.19 19.12
N PRO A 225 -0.16 -10.10 18.12
CA PRO A 225 0.71 -9.96 16.98
C PRO A 225 0.35 -8.67 16.25
N SER A 226 1.32 -7.77 16.07
CA SER A 226 1.12 -6.56 15.28
C SER A 226 0.84 -6.99 13.84
N GLN A 227 -0.34 -6.64 13.32
CA GLN A 227 -0.67 -6.94 11.93
C GLN A 227 0.25 -6.16 11.00
N PHE A 228 0.81 -6.82 9.98
CA PHE A 228 1.52 -6.15 8.90
C PHE A 228 0.52 -5.35 8.05
N LEU A 229 0.50 -4.04 8.23
CA LEU A 229 -0.32 -3.12 7.45
C LEU A 229 0.57 -1.94 7.07
N LEU A 230 1.00 -1.91 5.82
CA LEU A 230 1.95 -0.95 5.29
C LEU A 230 1.47 -0.41 3.95
N GLY A 231 1.55 0.90 3.77
CA GLY A 231 1.29 1.56 2.50
C GLY A 231 2.46 2.43 2.07
N VAL A 232 2.88 2.30 0.82
CA VAL A 232 3.92 3.11 0.19
C VAL A 232 3.37 3.82 -1.05
N GLN A 233 3.78 5.09 -1.25
CA GLN A 233 3.28 5.90 -2.37
C GLN A 233 4.05 5.63 -3.67
N TRP A 234 5.31 5.18 -3.58
CA TRP A 234 6.09 4.76 -4.73
C TRP A 234 5.74 3.34 -5.21
N HIS A 235 6.43 2.86 -6.23
CA HIS A 235 6.15 1.59 -6.92
C HIS A 235 7.29 0.56 -6.73
N PRO A 236 7.32 -0.19 -5.62
CA PRO A 236 8.35 -1.21 -5.38
C PRO A 236 8.29 -2.37 -6.40
N GLU A 237 7.13 -2.66 -6.99
CA GLU A 237 6.99 -3.67 -8.04
C GLU A 237 7.79 -3.34 -9.30
N ARG A 238 8.02 -2.04 -9.57
CA ARG A 238 8.79 -1.58 -10.75
C ARG A 238 10.31 -1.65 -10.52
N SER A 239 10.74 -1.62 -9.28
CA SER A 239 12.15 -1.71 -8.87
C SER A 239 12.51 -3.04 -8.24
N TYR A 240 11.63 -4.04 -8.28
CA TYR A 240 11.85 -5.35 -7.66
C TYR A 240 13.18 -6.00 -8.07
N ASP A 241 13.53 -5.95 -9.35
CA ASP A 241 14.72 -6.59 -9.89
C ASP A 241 16.02 -5.90 -9.46
N ILE A 242 15.97 -4.60 -9.15
CA ILE A 242 17.15 -3.76 -8.89
C ILE A 242 17.27 -3.30 -7.43
N SER A 243 16.22 -3.40 -6.61
CA SER A 243 16.20 -2.91 -5.22
C SER A 243 15.96 -4.04 -4.23
N ALA A 244 16.86 -4.18 -3.25
CA ALA A 244 16.71 -5.10 -2.15
C ALA A 244 15.57 -4.66 -1.21
N THR A 245 15.43 -3.36 -0.95
CA THR A 245 14.31 -2.81 -0.19
C THR A 245 12.96 -3.19 -0.81
N SER A 246 12.83 -3.07 -2.14
CA SER A 246 11.62 -3.48 -2.85
C SER A 246 11.32 -4.98 -2.68
N ARG A 247 12.35 -5.83 -2.75
CA ARG A 247 12.21 -7.27 -2.49
C ARG A 247 11.80 -7.55 -1.04
N ASN A 248 12.39 -6.83 -0.08
CA ASN A 248 12.10 -6.99 1.36
C ASN A 248 10.63 -6.69 1.70
N LEU A 249 10.01 -5.70 1.04
CA LEU A 249 8.59 -5.37 1.22
C LEU A 249 7.68 -6.56 0.86
N PHE A 250 7.88 -7.15 -0.32
CA PHE A 250 7.10 -8.31 -0.74
C PHE A 250 7.44 -9.57 0.03
N ALA A 251 8.72 -9.77 0.39
CA ALA A 251 9.16 -10.90 1.18
C ALA A 251 8.52 -10.88 2.57
N LYS A 252 8.49 -9.71 3.22
CA LYS A 252 7.86 -9.55 4.54
C LYS A 252 6.35 -9.80 4.50
N LEU A 253 5.65 -9.28 3.50
CA LEU A 253 4.22 -9.57 3.30
C LEU A 253 3.98 -11.08 3.20
N VAL A 254 4.77 -11.79 2.39
CA VAL A 254 4.61 -13.24 2.18
C VAL A 254 4.99 -14.03 3.43
N GLU A 255 6.03 -13.61 4.17
CA GLU A 255 6.41 -14.18 5.46
C GLU A 255 5.27 -14.09 6.48
N GLU A 256 4.70 -12.89 6.64
CA GLU A 256 3.57 -12.66 7.55
C GLU A 256 2.33 -13.48 7.15
N ALA A 257 2.06 -13.60 5.85
CA ALA A 257 0.98 -14.44 5.36
C ALA A 257 1.23 -15.94 5.63
N ALA A 258 2.48 -16.41 5.52
CA ALA A 258 2.87 -17.80 5.81
C ALA A 258 2.78 -18.15 7.28
N SER A 259 3.05 -17.21 8.20
CA SER A 259 3.03 -17.43 9.66
C SER A 259 1.64 -17.71 10.22
N ARG A 260 0.58 -17.59 9.41
CA ARG A 260 -0.82 -17.77 9.80
C ARG A 260 -1.31 -19.22 9.66
N HIS A 261 -0.50 -20.09 9.08
CA HIS A 261 -0.72 -21.53 8.94
C HIS A 261 0.11 -22.30 9.97
#